data_4c505a41bba4454ab831b4aa7fd0db38
#
_entry.id   4c505a41bba4454ab831b4aa7fd0db38
#
_cell.length_a   1.000
_cell.length_b   1.000
_cell.length_c   1.000
_cell.angle_alpha   90.00
_cell.angle_beta   90.00
_cell.angle_gamma   90.00
#
_symmetry.space_group_name_H-M   'P 1'
#
loop_
_entity.id
_entity.type
_entity.pdbx_description
1 polymer ?
#
loop_
_entity_poly.entity_id
_entity_poly.type
_entity_poly.pdbx_seq_one_letter_code
_entity_poly.pdbx_strand_id
1 'polypeptide(L)'
;MEAVAKLRNCPMSARKMRLVADNIRGKDVATALDILRFSKREGAYWLEKVLLSAINNWEQKTGEDAAEYDLYIKTLLVDEGPFLKRFRPAPHGRAHRIRKRTNHVTVVVASRVEVPEAEEDTVTYEEEEE
;
A
#
# COMPACT_ATOMS: atom_id res chain seq x y z
N MET A 1 9.48 8.73 -11.39
CA MET A 1 8.21 8.07 -11.73
C MET A 1 7.65 7.36 -10.52
N GLU A 2 6.44 7.65 -10.18
CA GLU A 2 5.78 7.16 -8.98
C GLU A 2 4.45 6.51 -9.31
N ALA A 3 4.03 5.55 -8.49
CA ALA A 3 2.71 4.96 -8.60
C ALA A 3 2.10 4.84 -7.22
N VAL A 4 0.79 4.96 -7.15
CA VAL A 4 0.03 4.98 -5.91
C VAL A 4 -0.95 3.82 -5.86
N ALA A 5 -1.08 3.19 -4.72
CA ALA A 5 -2.16 2.24 -4.45
C ALA A 5 -2.80 2.59 -3.12
N LYS A 6 -4.10 2.44 -3.04
CA LYS A 6 -4.87 2.75 -1.84
C LYS A 6 -5.78 1.58 -1.48
N LEU A 7 -5.88 1.33 -0.18
CA LEU A 7 -6.86 0.39 0.37
C LEU A 7 -7.73 1.17 1.34
N ARG A 8 -9.02 1.23 1.06
CA ARG A 8 -9.97 1.92 1.92
C ARG A 8 -10.76 0.92 2.76
N ASN A 9 -11.13 1.36 3.96
CA ASN A 9 -11.96 0.58 4.86
C ASN A 9 -11.38 -0.78 5.21
N CYS A 10 -10.07 -0.83 5.44
CA CYS A 10 -9.41 -2.04 5.90
C CYS A 10 -9.93 -2.37 7.31
N PRO A 11 -10.40 -3.60 7.55
CA PRO A 11 -11.08 -3.94 8.81
C PRO A 11 -10.13 -4.17 9.99
N MET A 12 -9.34 -3.18 10.33
CA MET A 12 -8.52 -3.20 11.53
C MET A 12 -8.20 -1.76 11.94
N SER A 13 -7.74 -1.56 13.17
CA SER A 13 -7.46 -0.21 13.65
C SER A 13 -6.21 0.37 12.97
N ALA A 14 -6.22 1.69 12.78
CA ALA A 14 -5.07 2.39 12.21
C ALA A 14 -3.82 2.20 13.06
N ARG A 15 -3.98 2.21 14.39
CA ARG A 15 -2.85 2.03 15.31
C ARG A 15 -2.11 0.72 15.08
N LYS A 16 -2.86 -0.38 14.92
CA LYS A 16 -2.27 -1.70 14.67
C LYS A 16 -1.63 -1.78 13.29
N MET A 17 -2.25 -1.17 12.31
CA MET A 17 -1.69 -1.10 10.96
C MET A 17 -0.38 -0.31 10.93
N ARG A 18 -0.29 0.77 11.69
CA ARG A 18 0.92 1.59 11.75
C ARG A 18 2.12 0.84 12.30
N LEU A 19 1.90 -0.12 13.20
CA LEU A 19 2.99 -0.94 13.73
C LEU A 19 3.66 -1.75 12.61
N VAL A 20 2.88 -2.29 11.70
CA VAL A 20 3.41 -3.03 10.56
C VAL A 20 4.01 -2.08 9.53
N ALA A 21 3.35 -0.96 9.27
CA ALA A 21 3.80 0.03 8.30
C ALA A 21 5.19 0.59 8.65
N ASP A 22 5.45 0.82 9.93
CA ASP A 22 6.73 1.35 10.37
C ASP A 22 7.90 0.41 10.05
N ASN A 23 7.64 -0.89 9.97
CA ASN A 23 8.68 -1.87 9.65
C ASN A 23 9.12 -1.85 8.19
N ILE A 24 8.29 -1.33 7.31
CA ILE A 24 8.57 -1.37 5.87
C ILE A 24 8.71 0.02 5.22
N ARG A 25 8.44 1.08 5.97
CA ARG A 25 8.49 2.43 5.42
C ARG A 25 9.91 2.79 4.99
N GLY A 26 10.06 3.27 3.76
CA GLY A 26 11.35 3.68 3.22
C GLY A 26 12.26 2.56 2.74
N LYS A 27 11.82 1.33 2.81
CA LYS A 27 12.61 0.17 2.39
C LYS A 27 12.34 -0.18 0.93
N ASP A 28 13.27 -0.96 0.36
CA ASP A 28 13.08 -1.48 -0.98
C ASP A 28 11.87 -2.41 -1.02
N VAL A 29 11.19 -2.42 -2.14
CA VAL A 29 9.99 -3.22 -2.33
C VAL A 29 10.26 -4.71 -2.09
N ALA A 30 11.36 -5.24 -2.61
CA ALA A 30 11.70 -6.66 -2.41
C ALA A 30 11.88 -7.00 -0.93
N THR A 31 12.61 -6.18 -0.19
CA THR A 31 12.82 -6.35 1.24
C THR A 31 11.51 -6.23 2.01
N ALA A 32 10.69 -5.24 1.64
CA ALA A 32 9.40 -5.03 2.28
C ALA A 32 8.46 -6.23 2.09
N LEU A 33 8.41 -6.79 0.89
CA LEU A 33 7.60 -7.98 0.61
C LEU A 33 8.04 -9.17 1.46
N ASP A 34 9.34 -9.38 1.61
CA ASP A 34 9.86 -10.45 2.45
C ASP A 34 9.46 -10.27 3.91
N ILE A 35 9.59 -9.06 4.43
CA ILE A 35 9.18 -8.74 5.80
C ILE A 35 7.70 -9.03 6.00
N LEU A 36 6.85 -8.60 5.05
CA LEU A 36 5.41 -8.79 5.15
C LEU A 36 5.00 -10.26 5.09
N ARG A 37 5.66 -11.05 4.24
CA ARG A 37 5.35 -12.47 4.10
C ARG A 37 5.64 -13.27 5.36
N PHE A 38 6.68 -12.89 6.10
CA PHE A 38 7.08 -13.60 7.30
C PHE A 38 6.51 -12.99 8.58
N SER A 39 5.78 -11.88 8.48
CA SER A 39 5.15 -11.26 9.62
C SER A 39 3.88 -12.02 10.03
N LYS A 40 3.68 -12.19 11.33
CA LYS A 40 2.50 -12.85 11.88
C LYS A 40 1.33 -11.89 12.10
N ARG A 41 1.56 -10.59 11.94
CA ARG A 41 0.52 -9.58 12.17
C ARG A 41 -0.49 -9.56 11.03
N GLU A 42 -1.76 -9.35 11.37
CA GLU A 42 -2.83 -9.27 10.37
C GLU A 42 -2.61 -8.14 9.36
N GLY A 43 -2.10 -7.00 9.82
CA GLY A 43 -1.81 -5.87 8.95
C GLY A 43 -0.85 -6.20 7.80
N ALA A 44 0.05 -7.16 8.02
CA ALA A 44 1.00 -7.56 6.99
C ALA A 44 0.30 -8.17 5.78
N TYR A 45 -0.75 -8.93 6.00
CA TYR A 45 -1.55 -9.52 4.93
C TYR A 45 -2.13 -8.44 4.01
N TRP A 46 -2.73 -7.41 4.60
CA TRP A 46 -3.33 -6.31 3.84
C TRP A 46 -2.28 -5.45 3.15
N LEU A 47 -1.18 -5.14 3.84
CA LEU A 47 -0.11 -4.33 3.27
C LEU A 47 0.59 -5.03 2.11
N GLU A 48 0.77 -6.34 2.19
CA GLU A 48 1.35 -7.10 1.10
C GLU A 48 0.52 -6.93 -0.18
N LYS A 49 -0.80 -7.04 -0.06
CA LYS A 49 -1.69 -6.89 -1.21
C LYS A 49 -1.66 -5.48 -1.79
N VAL A 50 -1.65 -4.47 -0.93
CA VAL A 50 -1.60 -3.08 -1.39
C VAL A 50 -0.27 -2.80 -2.08
N LEU A 51 0.82 -3.31 -1.52
CA LEU A 51 2.14 -3.13 -2.11
C LEU A 51 2.26 -3.81 -3.47
N LEU A 52 1.74 -5.02 -3.61
CA LEU A 52 1.70 -5.70 -4.91
C LEU A 52 0.87 -4.92 -5.93
N SER A 53 -0.24 -4.35 -5.49
CA SER A 53 -1.05 -3.48 -6.35
C SER A 53 -0.29 -2.24 -6.79
N ALA A 54 0.47 -1.62 -5.89
CA ALA A 54 1.28 -0.45 -6.22
C ALA A 54 2.37 -0.78 -7.24
N ILE A 55 3.01 -1.93 -7.09
CA ILE A 55 4.03 -2.39 -8.03
C ILE A 55 3.40 -2.60 -9.41
N ASN A 56 2.25 -3.25 -9.46
CA ASN A 56 1.55 -3.49 -10.71
C ASN A 56 1.12 -2.18 -11.37
N ASN A 57 0.64 -1.22 -10.59
CA ASN A 57 0.28 0.10 -11.10
C ASN A 57 1.49 0.82 -11.70
N TRP A 58 2.65 0.69 -11.05
CA TRP A 58 3.89 1.27 -11.55
C TRP A 58 4.28 0.64 -12.89
N GLU A 59 4.20 -0.68 -13.00
CA GLU A 59 4.53 -1.39 -14.23
C GLU A 59 3.60 -1.00 -15.38
N GLN A 60 2.30 -0.85 -15.09
CA GLN A 60 1.34 -0.42 -16.10
C GLN A 60 1.56 1.03 -16.54
N LYS A 61 1.93 1.88 -15.59
CA LYS A 61 2.15 3.30 -15.86
C LYS A 61 3.40 3.55 -16.69
N THR A 62 4.46 2.81 -16.42
CA THR A 62 5.75 2.99 -17.10
C THR A 62 5.94 2.06 -18.29
N GLY A 63 5.27 0.93 -18.30
CA GLY A 63 5.49 -0.10 -19.31
C GLY A 63 6.75 -0.93 -19.10
N GLU A 64 7.45 -0.73 -17.96
CA GLU A 64 8.71 -1.39 -17.67
C GLU A 64 8.56 -2.42 -16.55
N ASP A 65 9.52 -3.34 -16.46
CA ASP A 65 9.55 -4.35 -15.42
C ASP A 65 10.09 -3.73 -14.12
N ALA A 66 9.32 -3.85 -13.05
CA ALA A 66 9.70 -3.31 -11.75
C ALA A 66 11.02 -3.85 -11.21
N ALA A 67 11.35 -5.11 -11.54
CA ALA A 67 12.59 -5.73 -11.07
C ALA A 67 13.85 -5.03 -11.56
N GLU A 68 13.78 -4.35 -12.70
CA GLU A 68 14.93 -3.67 -13.29
C GLU A 68 15.19 -2.27 -12.74
N TYR A 69 14.22 -1.66 -12.07
CA TYR A 69 14.28 -0.26 -11.67
C TYR A 69 14.40 -0.02 -10.18
N ASP A 70 14.64 -1.05 -9.40
CA ASP A 70 14.90 -0.95 -7.96
C ASP A 70 13.87 -0.06 -7.25
N LEU A 71 12.62 -0.50 -7.23
CA LEU A 71 11.53 0.23 -6.58
C LEU A 71 11.69 0.25 -5.07
N TYR A 72 11.28 1.36 -4.47
CA TYR A 72 11.26 1.51 -3.03
C TYR A 72 9.94 2.17 -2.58
N ILE A 73 9.63 2.01 -1.32
CA ILE A 73 8.43 2.62 -0.74
C ILE A 73 8.77 4.06 -0.36
N LYS A 74 8.31 4.99 -1.19
CA LYS A 74 8.58 6.41 -0.97
C LYS A 74 7.72 6.98 0.14
N THR A 75 6.44 6.65 0.14
CA THR A 75 5.48 7.13 1.12
C THR A 75 4.54 6.01 1.51
N LEU A 76 4.27 5.90 2.79
CA LEU A 76 3.31 4.94 3.32
C LEU A 76 2.53 5.63 4.44
N LEU A 77 1.26 5.88 4.18
CA LEU A 77 0.38 6.58 5.09
C LEU A 77 -0.74 5.66 5.55
N VAL A 78 -1.07 5.74 6.82
CA VAL A 78 -2.18 5.01 7.41
C VAL A 78 -3.09 6.02 8.10
N ASP A 79 -4.29 6.20 7.55
CA ASP A 79 -5.27 7.13 8.07
C ASP A 79 -6.40 6.39 8.76
N GLU A 80 -7.04 7.03 9.73
CA GLU A 80 -8.20 6.45 10.39
C GLU A 80 -9.42 6.53 9.49
N GLY A 81 -10.15 5.43 9.42
CA GLY A 81 -11.42 5.38 8.71
C GLY A 81 -12.61 5.42 9.67
N PRO A 82 -13.82 5.32 9.13
CA PRO A 82 -15.02 5.27 9.97
C PRO A 82 -15.01 4.03 10.86
N PHE A 83 -15.71 4.09 11.96
CA PHE A 83 -15.87 2.95 12.84
C PHE A 83 -17.34 2.62 13.04
N LEU A 84 -17.62 1.36 13.32
CA LEU A 84 -18.94 0.86 13.64
C LEU A 84 -19.04 0.66 15.14
N LYS A 85 -20.13 1.15 15.74
CA LYS A 85 -20.37 0.96 17.16
C LYS A 85 -21.11 -0.35 17.39
N ARG A 86 -20.62 -1.14 18.34
CA ARG A 86 -21.25 -2.40 18.74
C ARG A 86 -21.27 -2.47 20.25
N PHE A 87 -22.10 -3.33 20.80
CA PHE A 87 -22.21 -3.55 22.23
C PHE A 87 -21.91 -5.01 22.55
N ARG A 88 -21.22 -5.21 23.66
CA ARG A 88 -20.97 -6.52 24.20
C ARG A 88 -21.62 -6.62 25.56
N PRO A 89 -22.37 -7.71 25.88
CA PRO A 89 -22.90 -7.91 27.21
C PRO A 89 -21.78 -7.90 28.26
N ALA A 90 -22.05 -7.29 29.38
CA ALA A 90 -21.12 -7.18 30.48
C ALA A 90 -21.80 -7.69 31.75
N PRO A 91 -21.03 -8.05 32.82
CA PRO A 91 -21.59 -8.46 34.11
C PRO A 91 -22.54 -7.41 34.66
N HIS A 92 -23.51 -7.85 35.44
CA HIS A 92 -24.52 -7.01 36.11
C HIS A 92 -25.46 -6.26 35.16
N GLY A 93 -25.77 -6.87 34.01
CA GLY A 93 -26.71 -6.31 33.05
C GLY A 93 -26.23 -5.08 32.31
N ARG A 94 -24.94 -4.78 32.37
CA ARG A 94 -24.36 -3.66 31.66
C ARG A 94 -23.92 -4.06 30.26
N ALA A 95 -23.76 -3.08 29.40
CA ALA A 95 -23.22 -3.30 28.06
C ALA A 95 -21.96 -2.46 27.88
N HIS A 96 -20.91 -3.07 27.33
CA HIS A 96 -19.69 -2.35 26.96
C HIS A 96 -19.71 -1.99 25.51
N ARG A 97 -19.27 -0.79 25.20
CA ARG A 97 -19.15 -0.34 23.81
C ARG A 97 -17.93 -0.94 23.16
N ILE A 98 -18.12 -1.38 21.93
CA ILE A 98 -17.03 -1.85 21.07
C ILE A 98 -17.06 -1.01 19.81
N ARG A 99 -15.89 -0.50 19.41
CA ARG A 99 -15.74 0.22 18.16
C ARG A 99 -14.99 -0.66 17.18
N LYS A 100 -15.68 -1.06 16.11
CA LYS A 100 -15.06 -1.78 15.01
C LYS A 100 -14.40 -0.75 14.10
N ARG A 101 -13.10 -0.57 14.29
CA ARG A 101 -12.35 0.47 13.59
C ARG A 101 -11.90 0.01 12.22
N THR A 102 -11.74 0.97 11.33
CA THR A 102 -11.18 0.74 10.01
C THR A 102 -10.04 1.72 9.77
N ASN A 103 -9.27 1.46 8.73
CA ASN A 103 -8.20 2.37 8.34
C ASN A 103 -8.13 2.46 6.82
N HIS A 104 -7.41 3.47 6.35
CA HIS A 104 -7.12 3.67 4.93
C HIS A 104 -5.61 3.68 4.77
N VAL A 105 -5.11 2.89 3.84
CA VAL A 105 -3.67 2.80 3.57
C VAL A 105 -3.39 3.40 2.20
N THR A 106 -2.38 4.25 2.14
CA THR A 106 -1.89 4.81 0.88
C THR A 106 -0.41 4.47 0.75
N VAL A 107 -0.05 3.79 -0.32
CA VAL A 107 1.34 3.42 -0.62
C VAL A 107 1.76 4.09 -1.90
N VAL A 108 2.89 4.78 -1.87
CA VAL A 108 3.50 5.35 -3.07
C VAL A 108 4.85 4.66 -3.26
N VAL A 109 5.03 4.03 -4.40
CA VAL A 109 6.31 3.42 -4.79
C VAL A 109 6.95 4.27 -5.86
N ALA A 110 8.27 4.34 -5.83
CA ALA A 110 9.04 5.11 -6.80
C ALA A 110 10.27 4.30 -7.20
N SER A 111 10.81 4.59 -8.38
CA SER A 111 12.04 3.97 -8.82
C SER A 111 13.24 4.79 -8.36
N ARG A 112 14.33 4.14 -7.99
CA ARG A 112 15.59 4.81 -7.68
C ARG A 112 16.35 5.16 -8.96
N VAL A 113 16.03 4.45 -10.04
CA VAL A 113 16.64 4.62 -11.35
C VAL A 113 15.65 5.36 -12.24
N GLU A 114 16.12 6.27 -13.06
CA GLU A 114 15.26 7.00 -13.99
C GLU A 114 14.66 6.09 -15.05
N VAL A 115 13.39 6.35 -15.36
CA VAL A 115 12.67 5.63 -16.40
C VAL A 115 12.66 6.49 -17.67
N PRO A 116 12.98 5.92 -18.85
CA PRO A 116 13.05 6.67 -20.09
C PRO A 116 11.66 6.99 -20.66
N GLU A 117 10.94 7.90 -20.03
CA GLU A 117 9.59 8.27 -20.43
C GLU A 117 9.50 9.02 -21.75
N ALA A 118 10.37 9.98 -21.91
CA ALA A 118 10.30 10.89 -23.06
C ALA A 118 10.49 10.17 -24.38
N GLU A 119 11.33 9.15 -24.40
CA GLU A 119 11.60 8.39 -25.62
C GLU A 119 10.40 7.58 -26.06
N GLU A 120 9.70 6.98 -25.12
CA GLU A 120 8.54 6.16 -25.43
C GLU A 120 7.42 6.99 -26.04
N ASP A 121 7.12 8.12 -25.45
CA ASP A 121 6.06 8.99 -25.91
C ASP A 121 6.35 9.52 -27.32
N THR A 122 7.58 9.91 -27.56
CA THR A 122 7.99 10.45 -28.85
C THR A 122 7.86 9.42 -29.94
N VAL A 123 8.32 8.21 -29.70
CA VAL A 123 8.24 7.12 -30.66
C VAL A 123 6.80 6.81 -31.02
N THR A 124 5.93 6.75 -30.02
CA THR A 124 4.53 6.45 -30.24
C THR A 124 3.85 7.48 -31.14
N TYR A 125 4.10 8.74 -30.90
CA TYR A 125 3.49 9.80 -31.68
C TYR A 125 3.99 9.81 -33.14
N GLU A 126 5.25 9.55 -33.33
CA GLU A 126 5.81 9.51 -34.66
C GLU A 126 5.21 8.38 -35.48
N GLU A 127 4.98 7.23 -34.89
CA GLU A 127 4.37 6.11 -35.56
C GLU A 127 2.94 6.39 -36.00
N GLU A 128 2.19 7.12 -35.19
CA GLU A 128 0.81 7.47 -35.50
C GLU A 128 0.69 8.42 -36.71
N GLU A 129 1.63 9.30 -36.89
CA GLU A 129 1.62 10.25 -37.98
C GLU A 129 1.89 9.63 -39.35
N GLU A 130 2.59 8.55 -39.39
CA GLU A 130 2.91 7.87 -40.64
C GLU A 130 1.77 6.99 -41.12
#